data_a77cebbfc316b9f106b81f2673ae4175
#
_entry.id   a77cebbfc316b9f106b81f2673ae4175
#
_cell.length_a   1.000
_cell.length_b   1.000
_cell.length_c   1.000
_cell.angle_alpha   90.00
_cell.angle_beta   90.00
_cell.angle_gamma   90.00
#
_symmetry.space_group_name_H-M   'P 1'
#
loop_
_entity.id
_entity.type
_entity.pdbx_description
1 polymer ?
#
loop_
_entity_poly.entity_id
_entity_poly.type
_entity_poly.pdbx_seq_one_letter_code
_entity_poly.pdbx_strand_id
1 'polypeptide(L)'
;MANELIFYKTPDGEQRIEVVYQDENFWMTQRALAELFAVGVPAINKHLKNIFESGELNEKGTISKMETVRQEGSREVRRKVDLYNLGRIKGVKRTL
;
A
#
# COMPACT_ATOMS: atom_id res chain seq x y z
N MET A 1 5.97 2.99 18.44
CA MET A 1 4.76 3.76 18.16
C MET A 1 3.65 2.87 17.65
N ALA A 2 2.44 3.15 18.05
CA ALA A 2 1.30 2.36 17.61
C ALA A 2 0.97 2.69 16.16
N ASN A 3 0.71 1.67 15.36
CA ASN A 3 0.22 1.85 14.01
C ASN A 3 -1.27 2.12 14.07
N GLU A 4 -1.73 3.08 13.32
CA GLU A 4 -3.15 3.36 13.20
C GLU A 4 -3.67 2.83 11.87
N LEU A 5 -4.75 2.07 11.93
CA LEU A 5 -5.46 1.62 10.75
C LEU A 5 -6.56 2.63 10.45
N ILE A 6 -6.48 3.23 9.28
CA ILE A 6 -7.44 4.24 8.84
C ILE A 6 -8.17 3.70 7.62
N PHE A 7 -9.49 3.93 7.56
CA PHE A 7 -10.26 3.57 6.39
C PHE A 7 -10.56 4.82 5.57
N TYR A 8 -10.25 4.75 4.31
CA TYR A 8 -10.51 5.80 3.36
C TYR A 8 -11.58 5.32 2.40
N LYS A 9 -12.64 6.10 2.20
CA LYS A 9 -13.69 5.73 1.25
C LYS A 9 -13.35 6.23 -0.13
N THR A 10 -13.66 5.39 -1.14
CA THR A 10 -13.55 5.83 -2.52
C THR A 10 -14.58 6.95 -2.79
N PRO A 11 -14.35 7.78 -3.84
CA PRO A 11 -15.27 8.88 -4.13
C PRO A 11 -16.73 8.46 -4.34
N ASP A 12 -16.96 7.23 -4.83
CA ASP A 12 -18.31 6.70 -4.99
C ASP A 12 -18.91 6.17 -3.68
N GLY A 13 -18.11 6.10 -2.61
CA GLY A 13 -18.56 5.64 -1.32
C GLY A 13 -18.77 4.15 -1.20
N GLU A 14 -18.47 3.38 -2.24
CA GLU A 14 -18.75 1.95 -2.25
C GLU A 14 -17.66 1.08 -1.63
N GLN A 15 -16.43 1.56 -1.61
CA GLN A 15 -15.31 0.78 -1.10
C GLN A 15 -14.58 1.51 0.00
N ARG A 16 -14.02 0.71 0.91
CA ARG A 16 -13.12 1.18 1.93
C ARG A 16 -11.71 0.78 1.56
N ILE A 17 -10.80 1.74 1.60
CA ILE A 17 -9.38 1.49 1.35
C ILE A 17 -8.67 1.53 2.69
N GLU A 18 -7.98 0.44 3.01
CA GLU A 18 -7.20 0.37 4.24
C GLU A 18 -5.89 1.11 4.08
N VAL A 19 -5.61 2.02 5.00
CA VAL A 19 -4.38 2.80 5.02
C VAL A 19 -3.79 2.70 6.42
N VAL A 20 -2.50 2.41 6.50
CA VAL A 20 -1.79 2.37 7.77
C VAL A 20 -1.07 3.70 7.95
N TYR A 21 -1.31 4.36 9.09
CA TYR A 21 -0.58 5.56 9.45
C TYR A 21 0.52 5.18 10.43
N GLN A 22 1.77 5.39 10.03
CA GLN A 22 2.93 5.02 10.81
C GLN A 22 4.08 5.97 10.50
N ASP A 23 4.77 6.45 11.54
CA ASP A 23 5.92 7.33 11.37
C ASP A 23 5.62 8.56 10.51
N GLU A 24 4.44 9.15 10.75
CA GLU A 24 3.96 10.34 10.04
C GLU A 24 3.77 10.13 8.53
N ASN A 25 3.67 8.88 8.10
CA ASN A 25 3.46 8.53 6.69
C ASN A 25 2.25 7.62 6.55
N PHE A 26 1.66 7.63 5.37
CA PHE A 26 0.60 6.71 5.01
C PHE A 26 1.18 5.56 4.21
N TRP A 27 0.85 4.35 4.62
CA TRP A 27 1.35 3.11 4.03
C TRP A 27 0.19 2.29 3.52
N MET A 28 0.32 1.77 2.31
CA MET A 28 -0.75 1.03 1.64
C MET A 28 -0.21 -0.21 0.97
N THR A 29 -1.05 -1.25 0.90
CA THR A 29 -0.75 -2.42 0.08
C THR A 29 -0.89 -2.08 -1.40
N GLN A 30 -0.35 -2.94 -2.28
CA GLN A 30 -0.55 -2.75 -3.72
C GLN A 30 -2.03 -2.77 -4.08
N ARG A 31 -2.81 -3.62 -3.42
CA ARG A 31 -4.25 -3.70 -3.66
C ARG A 31 -4.93 -2.39 -3.30
N ALA A 32 -4.57 -1.82 -2.16
CA ALA A 32 -5.13 -0.53 -1.73
C ALA A 32 -4.74 0.58 -2.71
N LEU A 33 -3.49 0.58 -3.18
CA LEU A 33 -3.04 1.55 -4.19
C LEU A 33 -3.84 1.41 -5.48
N ALA A 34 -4.07 0.17 -5.91
CA ALA A 34 -4.86 -0.09 -7.11
C ALA A 34 -6.28 0.48 -6.99
N GLU A 35 -6.90 0.31 -5.83
CA GLU A 35 -8.22 0.85 -5.56
C GLU A 35 -8.20 2.38 -5.54
N LEU A 36 -7.19 2.96 -4.91
CA LEU A 36 -7.07 4.41 -4.80
C LEU A 36 -6.89 5.07 -6.18
N PHE A 37 -6.07 4.47 -7.03
CA PHE A 37 -5.79 5.02 -8.37
C PHE A 37 -6.72 4.49 -9.46
N ALA A 38 -7.68 3.61 -9.09
CA ALA A 38 -8.65 3.03 -10.00
C ALA A 38 -8.01 2.27 -11.17
N VAL A 39 -6.99 1.48 -10.85
CA VAL A 39 -6.30 0.61 -11.82
C VAL A 39 -6.21 -0.80 -11.26
N GLY A 40 -5.78 -1.76 -12.07
CA GLY A 40 -5.59 -3.13 -11.60
C GLY A 40 -4.27 -3.30 -10.84
N VAL A 41 -4.21 -4.32 -9.98
CA VAL A 41 -3.00 -4.66 -9.24
C VAL A 41 -1.80 -4.90 -10.18
N PRO A 42 -1.94 -5.59 -11.32
CA PRO A 42 -0.82 -5.75 -12.25
C PRO A 42 -0.23 -4.43 -12.72
N ALA A 43 -1.06 -3.40 -12.93
CA ALA A 43 -0.58 -2.08 -13.33
C ALA A 43 0.22 -1.42 -12.21
N ILE A 44 -0.25 -1.54 -10.97
CA ILE A 44 0.48 -1.03 -9.80
C ILE A 44 1.83 -1.74 -9.66
N ASN A 45 1.83 -3.07 -9.78
CA ASN A 45 3.05 -3.86 -9.66
C ASN A 45 4.09 -3.43 -10.69
N LYS A 46 3.66 -3.27 -11.94
CA LYS A 46 4.55 -2.84 -13.03
C LYS A 46 5.09 -1.44 -12.78
N HIS A 47 4.23 -0.54 -12.33
CA HIS A 47 4.62 0.84 -12.04
C HIS A 47 5.67 0.92 -10.92
N LEU A 48 5.44 0.19 -9.83
CA LEU A 48 6.37 0.14 -8.71
C LEU A 48 7.71 -0.46 -9.15
N LYS A 49 7.67 -1.53 -9.92
CA LYS A 49 8.88 -2.16 -10.44
C LYS A 49 9.70 -1.18 -11.28
N ASN A 50 9.02 -0.42 -12.14
CA ASN A 50 9.70 0.58 -12.97
C ASN A 50 10.31 1.70 -12.12
N ILE A 51 9.62 2.15 -11.09
CA ILE A 51 10.13 3.18 -10.20
C ILE A 51 11.40 2.72 -9.48
N PHE A 52 11.41 1.50 -8.99
CA PHE A 52 12.57 0.97 -8.28
C PHE A 52 13.72 0.66 -9.22
N GLU A 53 13.44 0.09 -10.39
CA GLU A 53 14.47 -0.23 -11.37
C GLU A 53 15.13 1.02 -11.95
N SER A 54 14.37 2.09 -12.13
CA SER A 54 14.92 3.35 -12.64
C SER A 54 15.70 4.14 -11.59
N GLY A 55 15.61 3.74 -10.32
CA GLY A 55 16.29 4.45 -9.25
C GLY A 55 15.58 5.70 -8.77
N GLU A 56 14.37 5.97 -9.22
CA GLU A 56 13.61 7.14 -8.75
C GLU A 56 13.30 7.05 -7.28
N LEU A 57 13.04 5.84 -6.78
CA LEU A 57 12.87 5.58 -5.35
C LEU A 57 13.66 4.34 -4.98
N ASN A 58 14.13 4.29 -3.74
CA ASN A 58 14.73 3.10 -3.15
C ASN A 58 13.67 2.29 -2.45
N GLU A 59 13.77 0.97 -2.53
CA GLU A 59 12.89 0.09 -1.77
C GLU A 59 13.03 0.37 -0.27
N LYS A 60 14.26 0.60 0.18
CA LYS A 60 14.52 0.97 1.56
C LYS A 60 13.89 2.35 1.83
N GLY A 61 13.01 2.42 2.80
CA GLY A 61 12.30 3.65 3.12
C GLY A 61 11.00 3.83 2.34
N THR A 62 10.79 3.09 1.26
CA THR A 62 9.53 3.14 0.50
C THR A 62 8.64 1.94 0.79
N ILE A 63 9.24 0.80 1.15
CA ILE A 63 8.52 -0.43 1.49
C ILE A 63 8.71 -0.73 2.97
N SER A 64 7.62 -1.04 3.65
CA SER A 64 7.63 -1.52 5.02
C SER A 64 6.89 -2.84 5.07
N LYS A 65 7.42 -3.79 5.84
CA LYS A 65 6.77 -5.08 5.99
C LYS A 65 5.96 -5.12 7.26
N MET A 66 4.75 -5.64 7.15
CA MET A 66 3.85 -5.79 8.30
C MET A 66 3.31 -7.21 8.34
N GLU A 67 3.20 -7.75 9.53
CA GLU A 67 2.54 -9.04 9.74
C GLU A 67 1.07 -8.80 10.04
N THR A 68 0.21 -9.47 9.29
CA THR A 68 -1.23 -9.44 9.55
C THR A 68 -1.66 -10.79 10.08
N VAL A 69 -2.60 -10.76 11.01
CA VAL A 69 -3.18 -11.96 11.60
C VAL A 69 -4.66 -11.95 11.30
N ARG A 70 -5.15 -13.00 10.65
CA ARG A 70 -6.58 -13.13 10.34
C ARG A 70 -7.08 -14.49 10.77
N GLN A 71 -8.33 -14.50 11.21
CA GLN A 71 -9.03 -15.73 11.50
C GLN A 71 -9.68 -16.23 10.21
N GLU A 72 -9.25 -17.39 9.73
CA GLU A 72 -9.84 -18.02 8.54
C GLU A 72 -10.42 -19.36 8.97
N GLY A 73 -11.74 -19.41 9.10
CA GLY A 73 -12.42 -20.58 9.66
C GLY A 73 -12.02 -20.82 11.10
N SER A 74 -11.50 -21.99 11.43
CA SER A 74 -11.01 -22.33 12.75
C SER A 74 -9.51 -22.10 12.92
N ARG A 75 -8.86 -21.51 11.91
CA ARG A 75 -7.41 -21.32 11.90
C ARG A 75 -7.05 -19.84 11.96
N GLU A 76 -6.01 -19.57 12.72
CA GLU A 76 -5.36 -18.27 12.71
C GLU A 76 -4.29 -18.29 11.62
N VAL A 77 -4.37 -17.36 10.69
CA VAL A 77 -3.42 -17.28 9.58
C VAL A 77 -2.61 -16.00 9.71
N ARG A 78 -1.29 -16.15 9.69
CA ARG A 78 -0.36 -15.03 9.73
C ARG A 78 0.27 -14.85 8.36
N ARG A 79 0.26 -13.61 7.87
CA ARG A 79 0.85 -13.27 6.58
C ARG A 79 1.68 -12.01 6.70
N LYS A 80 2.78 -11.98 5.99
CA LYS A 80 3.57 -10.77 5.85
C LYS A 80 3.12 -10.07 4.59
N VAL A 81 2.84 -8.77 4.71
CA VAL A 81 2.45 -7.95 3.56
C VAL A 81 3.42 -6.79 3.43
N ASP A 82 3.66 -6.38 2.20
CA ASP A 82 4.44 -5.21 1.91
C ASP A 82 3.54 -3.99 1.87
N LEU A 83 3.93 -2.96 2.61
CA LEU A 83 3.26 -1.68 2.60
C LEU A 83 4.14 -0.67 1.90
N TYR A 84 3.54 0.19 1.10
CA TYR A 84 4.24 1.18 0.30
C TYR A 84 3.93 2.58 0.79
N ASN A 85 4.96 3.41 0.89
CA ASN A 85 4.82 4.79 1.35
C ASN A 85 4.11 5.62 0.27
N LEU A 86 2.87 5.98 0.53
CA LEU A 86 2.05 6.72 -0.42
C LEU A 86 2.67 8.07 -0.78
N GLY A 87 3.18 8.79 0.20
CA GLY A 87 3.77 10.10 -0.04
C GLY A 87 4.95 10.04 -1.00
N ARG A 88 5.83 9.04 -0.85
CA ARG A 88 6.96 8.87 -1.75
C ARG A 88 6.52 8.49 -3.15
N ILE A 89 5.54 7.59 -3.26
CA ILE A 89 5.03 7.15 -4.57
C ILE A 89 4.36 8.29 -5.30
N LYS A 90 3.56 9.10 -4.62
CA LYS A 90 2.92 10.27 -5.21
C LYS A 90 3.91 11.34 -5.61
N GLY A 91 5.07 11.39 -4.95
CA GLY A 91 6.12 12.34 -5.27
C GLY A 91 6.89 12.03 -6.55
N VAL A 92 6.73 10.82 -7.11
CA VAL A 92 7.36 10.44 -8.36
C VAL A 92 6.62 11.14 -9.51
N LYS A 93 7.37 11.69 -10.46
CA LYS A 93 6.79 12.46 -11.56
C LYS A 93 6.02 11.61 -12.58
N ARG A 94 6.18 10.30 -12.54
CA ARG A 94 5.44 9.40 -13.42
C ARG A 94 4.00 9.27 -12.96
N THR A 95 3.09 9.26 -13.92
CA THR A 95 1.68 9.01 -13.64
C THR A 95 1.34 7.56 -13.92
N LEU A 96 0.41 7.05 -13.15
CA LEU A 96 -0.13 5.72 -13.36
C LEU A 96 -1.12 5.70 -14.53
#